data_da0967acfda05c34100600b20bf09859
#
_entry.id   da0967acfda05c34100600b20bf09859
#
_cell.length_a   1.000
_cell.length_b   1.000
_cell.length_c   1.000
_cell.angle_alpha   90.00
_cell.angle_beta   90.00
_cell.angle_gamma   90.00
#
_symmetry.space_group_name_H-M   'P 1'
#
loop_
_entity.id
_entity.type
_entity.pdbx_description
1 polymer ?
#
loop_
_entity_poly.entity_id
_entity_poly.type
_entity_poly.pdbx_seq_one_letter_code
_entity_poly.pdbx_strand_id
1 'polypeptide(L)'
;MSDAEWRVIEPALPPPAWKSGKGGRPAEHCRRDIVDAIRYLVKEGIQWRAMPCDFPPFGTVYDVLDRWEKSGATERMHDELRRQCRIAAGRRPEPTAAIIDSQSVKAAETVSKDSRGFDAGKKVAGRKRHIAVDTIGLLLTVLVTAAGVQDRDGARPLLWNLRKAFRTVQQAWADSGYAGKLVTWAKTRLKLKLQIVPRTELHKFIVLPRRWVVERTFAWITRSRRTVRDYERLPAHHETIVYWSMIIIMSRRLARNNQSHQLHPT
;
A
#
# COMPACT_ATOMS: atom_id res chain seq x y z
N MET A 1 -9.54 15.12 8.08
CA MET A 1 -8.10 15.22 8.42
C MET A 1 -7.76 16.60 8.97
N SER A 2 -6.58 16.79 9.60
CA SER A 2 -6.13 18.12 10.04
C SER A 2 -5.62 18.96 8.86
N ASP A 3 -5.54 20.32 9.06
CA ASP A 3 -4.97 21.21 8.05
C ASP A 3 -3.49 20.92 7.78
N ALA A 4 -2.75 20.48 8.81
CA ALA A 4 -1.37 20.06 8.64
C ALA A 4 -1.23 18.81 7.74
N GLU A 5 -2.13 17.83 7.89
CA GLU A 5 -2.17 16.66 7.00
C GLU A 5 -2.60 17.04 5.58
N TRP A 6 -3.55 17.98 5.43
CA TRP A 6 -3.96 18.47 4.12
C TRP A 6 -2.80 19.12 3.37
N ARG A 7 -2.07 20.03 4.02
CA ARG A 7 -0.88 20.69 3.42
C ARG A 7 0.17 19.69 2.92
N VAL A 8 0.25 18.52 3.51
CA VAL A 8 1.16 17.44 3.08
C VAL A 8 0.61 16.70 1.87
N ILE A 9 -0.71 16.44 1.82
CA ILE A 9 -1.34 15.63 0.75
C ILE A 9 -1.61 16.47 -0.51
N GLU A 10 -2.08 17.69 -0.35
CA GLU A 10 -2.55 18.53 -1.46
C GLU A 10 -1.55 18.66 -2.62
N PRO A 11 -0.25 18.92 -2.39
CA PRO A 11 0.74 19.02 -3.47
C PRO A 11 0.96 17.71 -4.24
N ALA A 12 0.70 16.56 -3.60
CA ALA A 12 0.86 15.24 -4.20
C ALA A 12 -0.36 14.79 -5.03
N LEU A 13 -1.49 15.50 -4.91
CA LEU A 13 -2.70 15.18 -5.66
C LEU A 13 -2.52 15.45 -7.16
N PRO A 14 -3.10 14.61 -8.04
CA PRO A 14 -3.07 14.85 -9.47
C PRO A 14 -3.73 16.20 -9.81
N PRO A 15 -3.25 16.95 -10.81
CA PRO A 15 -3.91 18.17 -11.23
C PRO A 15 -5.35 17.89 -11.66
N PRO A 16 -6.30 18.79 -11.35
CA PRO A 16 -7.68 18.66 -11.81
C PRO A 16 -7.77 18.61 -13.33
N ALA A 17 -8.66 17.79 -13.89
CA ALA A 17 -8.77 17.64 -15.35
C ALA A 17 -9.04 18.96 -16.09
N TRP A 18 -9.88 19.84 -15.52
CA TRP A 18 -10.17 21.16 -16.12
C TRP A 18 -8.97 22.12 -16.13
N LYS A 19 -7.96 21.91 -15.25
CA LYS A 19 -6.70 22.69 -15.27
C LYS A 19 -5.67 22.13 -16.24
N SER A 20 -5.88 20.94 -16.80
CA SER A 20 -4.93 20.27 -17.70
C SER A 20 -5.13 20.60 -19.19
N GLY A 21 -5.96 21.58 -19.52
CA GLY A 21 -6.24 22.00 -20.91
C GLY A 21 -7.11 21.02 -21.72
N LYS A 22 -7.59 19.94 -21.13
CA LYS A 22 -8.43 18.93 -21.79
C LYS A 22 -9.93 19.26 -21.75
N GLY A 23 -10.29 20.45 -21.30
CA GLY A 23 -11.69 20.83 -21.10
C GLY A 23 -12.33 20.07 -19.93
N GLY A 24 -13.62 20.27 -19.75
CA GLY A 24 -14.43 19.59 -18.74
C GLY A 24 -15.04 20.56 -17.73
N ARG A 25 -16.15 20.13 -17.11
CA ARG A 25 -16.85 20.89 -16.07
C ARG A 25 -15.94 20.95 -14.82
N PRO A 26 -15.79 22.12 -14.19
CA PRO A 26 -15.17 22.21 -12.87
C PRO A 26 -15.80 21.23 -11.87
N ALA A 27 -15.01 20.70 -10.95
CA ALA A 27 -15.55 19.81 -9.94
C ALA A 27 -16.50 20.58 -9.01
N GLU A 28 -17.66 20.00 -8.78
CA GLU A 28 -18.69 20.54 -7.89
C GLU A 28 -18.27 20.48 -6.41
N HIS A 29 -17.47 19.47 -6.06
CA HIS A 29 -17.06 19.22 -4.68
C HIS A 29 -15.59 19.58 -4.46
N CYS A 30 -15.30 20.10 -3.28
CA CYS A 30 -13.94 20.39 -2.84
C CYS A 30 -13.08 19.11 -2.86
N ARG A 31 -11.85 19.21 -3.35
CA ARG A 31 -10.92 18.08 -3.41
C ARG A 31 -10.57 17.55 -2.02
N ARG A 32 -10.53 18.42 -1.02
CA ARG A 32 -10.29 18.05 0.36
C ARG A 32 -11.40 17.16 0.88
N ASP A 33 -12.66 17.47 0.60
CA ASP A 33 -13.79 16.69 1.05
C ASP A 33 -13.81 15.30 0.42
N ILE A 34 -13.42 15.18 -0.86
CA ILE A 34 -13.23 13.88 -1.53
C ILE A 34 -12.13 13.06 -0.82
N VAL A 35 -10.99 13.68 -0.53
CA VAL A 35 -9.89 13.00 0.17
C VAL A 35 -10.30 12.61 1.59
N ASP A 36 -11.02 13.48 2.30
CA ASP A 36 -11.52 13.17 3.65
C ASP A 36 -12.53 12.03 3.63
N ALA A 37 -13.43 11.98 2.64
CA ALA A 37 -14.37 10.89 2.44
C ALA A 37 -13.66 9.54 2.18
N ILE A 38 -12.64 9.52 1.30
CA ILE A 38 -11.84 8.32 1.04
C ILE A 38 -11.12 7.87 2.33
N ARG A 39 -10.50 8.79 3.05
CA ARG A 39 -9.80 8.49 4.31
C ARG A 39 -10.75 7.96 5.38
N TYR A 40 -11.95 8.53 5.46
CA TYR A 40 -13.00 8.08 6.36
C TYR A 40 -13.42 6.64 6.04
N LEU A 41 -13.74 6.37 4.77
CA LEU A 41 -14.09 5.02 4.30
C LEU A 41 -13.00 3.99 4.64
N VAL A 42 -11.74 4.32 4.35
CA VAL A 42 -10.61 3.42 4.58
C VAL A 42 -10.39 3.19 6.08
N LYS A 43 -10.43 4.25 6.88
CA LYS A 43 -10.15 4.17 8.31
C LYS A 43 -11.27 3.49 9.08
N GLU A 44 -12.53 3.86 8.83
CA GLU A 44 -13.69 3.37 9.58
C GLU A 44 -14.28 2.08 9.00
N GLY A 45 -13.96 1.73 7.75
CA GLY A 45 -14.39 0.47 7.12
C GLY A 45 -15.87 0.42 6.77
N ILE A 46 -16.51 1.57 6.59
CA ILE A 46 -17.92 1.68 6.24
C ILE A 46 -18.22 1.12 4.85
N GLN A 47 -19.49 0.76 4.59
CA GLN A 47 -19.93 0.49 3.24
C GLN A 47 -19.99 1.79 2.43
N TRP A 48 -19.76 1.71 1.10
CA TRP A 48 -19.83 2.88 0.22
C TRP A 48 -21.14 3.67 0.35
N ARG A 49 -22.27 2.95 0.39
CA ARG A 49 -23.60 3.56 0.52
C ARG A 49 -23.92 4.11 1.91
N ALA A 50 -23.08 3.80 2.90
CA ALA A 50 -23.18 4.33 4.27
C ALA A 50 -22.27 5.56 4.48
N MET A 51 -21.82 6.21 3.38
CA MET A 51 -21.08 7.46 3.47
C MET A 51 -21.94 8.52 4.15
N PRO A 52 -21.47 9.19 5.23
CA PRO A 52 -22.19 10.28 5.88
C PRO A 52 -22.50 11.42 4.90
N CYS A 53 -23.64 12.09 5.13
CA CYS A 53 -24.12 13.20 4.29
C CYS A 53 -23.23 14.44 4.32
N ASP A 54 -22.35 14.58 5.32
CA ASP A 54 -21.34 15.64 5.40
C ASP A 54 -20.25 15.53 4.33
N PHE A 55 -20.14 14.36 3.69
CA PHE A 55 -19.21 14.12 2.57
C PHE A 55 -19.95 14.24 1.24
N PRO A 56 -19.19 14.41 0.14
CA PRO A 56 -19.76 14.29 -1.21
C PRO A 56 -20.46 12.94 -1.41
N PRO A 57 -21.46 12.86 -2.30
CA PRO A 57 -22.17 11.62 -2.59
C PRO A 57 -21.20 10.46 -2.86
N PHE A 58 -21.49 9.30 -2.29
CA PHE A 58 -20.58 8.14 -2.38
C PHE A 58 -20.20 7.76 -3.82
N GLY A 59 -21.11 7.95 -4.79
CA GLY A 59 -20.84 7.71 -6.21
C GLY A 59 -19.74 8.64 -6.73
N THR A 60 -19.78 9.92 -6.40
CA THR A 60 -18.74 10.89 -6.76
C THR A 60 -17.38 10.52 -6.17
N VAL A 61 -17.37 10.13 -4.88
CA VAL A 61 -16.12 9.71 -4.19
C VAL A 61 -15.56 8.43 -4.82
N TYR A 62 -16.43 7.46 -5.11
CA TYR A 62 -16.06 6.21 -5.78
C TYR A 62 -15.45 6.45 -7.17
N ASP A 63 -16.11 7.29 -7.99
CA ASP A 63 -15.65 7.61 -9.35
C ASP A 63 -14.28 8.31 -9.36
N VAL A 64 -14.02 9.15 -8.34
CA VAL A 64 -12.71 9.77 -8.19
C VAL A 64 -11.65 8.74 -7.79
N LEU A 65 -11.96 7.86 -6.82
CA LEU A 65 -11.05 6.79 -6.40
C LEU A 65 -10.72 5.85 -7.57
N ASP A 66 -11.72 5.39 -8.30
CA ASP A 66 -11.57 4.51 -9.47
C ASP A 66 -10.74 5.17 -10.58
N ARG A 67 -10.96 6.45 -10.85
CA ARG A 67 -10.17 7.24 -11.82
C ARG A 67 -8.71 7.39 -11.36
N TRP A 68 -8.48 7.64 -10.07
CA TRP A 68 -7.12 7.76 -9.52
C TRP A 68 -6.39 6.41 -9.50
N GLU A 69 -7.10 5.32 -9.29
CA GLU A 69 -6.58 3.97 -9.45
C GLU A 69 -6.17 3.72 -10.91
N LYS A 70 -7.09 3.82 -11.85
CA LYS A 70 -6.86 3.55 -13.28
C LYS A 70 -5.76 4.41 -13.90
N SER A 71 -5.61 5.64 -13.44
CA SER A 71 -4.54 6.55 -13.89
C SER A 71 -3.21 6.37 -13.18
N GLY A 72 -3.13 5.51 -12.15
CA GLY A 72 -1.95 5.36 -11.28
C GLY A 72 -1.69 6.58 -10.37
N ALA A 73 -2.67 7.48 -10.22
CA ALA A 73 -2.49 8.70 -9.41
C ALA A 73 -2.35 8.39 -7.92
N THR A 74 -3.08 7.39 -7.41
CA THR A 74 -2.96 6.93 -6.02
C THR A 74 -1.54 6.44 -5.72
N GLU A 75 -0.95 5.66 -6.62
CA GLU A 75 0.42 5.16 -6.48
C GLU A 75 1.44 6.30 -6.49
N ARG A 76 1.30 7.27 -7.43
CA ARG A 76 2.20 8.43 -7.49
C ARG A 76 2.12 9.29 -6.24
N MET A 77 0.91 9.55 -5.73
CA MET A 77 0.71 10.28 -4.47
C MET A 77 1.34 9.53 -3.29
N HIS A 78 1.12 8.23 -3.21
CA HIS A 78 1.73 7.37 -2.20
C HIS A 78 3.27 7.44 -2.28
N ASP A 79 3.84 7.34 -3.48
CA ASP A 79 5.29 7.33 -3.70
C ASP A 79 5.93 8.66 -3.30
N GLU A 80 5.28 9.79 -3.60
CA GLU A 80 5.75 11.11 -3.17
C GLU A 80 5.78 11.22 -1.64
N LEU A 81 4.72 10.82 -0.95
CA LEU A 81 4.70 10.82 0.52
C LEU A 81 5.74 9.86 1.11
N ARG A 82 5.96 8.72 0.47
CA ARG A 82 7.01 7.77 0.84
C ARG A 82 8.40 8.42 0.77
N ARG A 83 8.70 9.13 -0.32
CA ARG A 83 9.98 9.87 -0.49
C ARG A 83 10.19 10.88 0.61
N GLN A 84 9.18 11.69 0.90
CA GLN A 84 9.22 12.67 1.99
C GLN A 84 9.44 12.00 3.35
N CYS A 85 8.73 10.91 3.67
CA CYS A 85 8.94 10.15 4.89
C CYS A 85 10.35 9.59 5.02
N ARG A 86 10.95 9.14 3.91
CA ARG A 86 12.34 8.64 3.91
C ARG A 86 13.34 9.76 4.18
N ILE A 87 13.17 10.91 3.52
CA ILE A 87 14.00 12.10 3.75
C ILE A 87 13.91 12.55 5.21
N ALA A 88 12.70 12.65 5.76
CA ALA A 88 12.47 13.00 7.16
C ALA A 88 13.06 12.00 8.16
N ALA A 89 13.32 10.76 7.72
CA ALA A 89 14.02 9.73 8.50
C ALA A 89 15.54 9.68 8.23
N GLY A 90 16.12 10.69 7.59
CA GLY A 90 17.56 10.74 7.25
C GLY A 90 17.97 9.70 6.19
N ARG A 91 17.03 9.24 5.35
CA ARG A 91 17.28 8.25 4.30
C ARG A 91 17.23 8.88 2.91
N ARG A 92 17.93 8.26 1.96
CA ARG A 92 17.78 8.63 0.55
C ARG A 92 16.32 8.44 0.11
N PRO A 93 15.75 9.32 -0.74
CA PRO A 93 14.36 9.20 -1.18
C PRO A 93 14.06 7.87 -1.88
N GLU A 94 15.01 7.37 -2.68
CA GLU A 94 14.87 6.09 -3.36
C GLU A 94 15.43 4.93 -2.53
N PRO A 95 14.68 3.82 -2.38
CA PRO A 95 15.14 2.63 -1.67
C PRO A 95 16.16 1.85 -2.51
N THR A 96 17.14 1.25 -1.85
CA THR A 96 18.12 0.34 -2.50
C THR A 96 17.87 -1.12 -2.16
N ALA A 97 16.99 -1.38 -1.19
CA ALA A 97 16.64 -2.71 -0.74
C ALA A 97 15.16 -2.79 -0.36
N ALA A 98 14.59 -3.98 -0.48
CA ALA A 98 13.21 -4.28 -0.14
C ALA A 98 13.10 -5.53 0.74
N ILE A 99 11.98 -5.67 1.44
CA ILE A 99 11.56 -6.89 2.12
C ILE A 99 10.20 -7.28 1.54
N ILE A 100 10.01 -8.55 1.18
CA ILE A 100 8.76 -9.05 0.64
C ILE A 100 8.13 -10.07 1.58
N ASP A 101 6.80 -10.05 1.65
CA ASP A 101 6.01 -11.04 2.38
C ASP A 101 4.57 -11.04 1.87
N SER A 102 3.76 -11.98 2.36
CA SER A 102 2.35 -12.10 2.02
C SER A 102 1.45 -12.27 3.25
N GLN A 103 0.23 -11.75 3.13
CA GLN A 103 -0.80 -11.91 4.14
C GLN A 103 -2.12 -12.34 3.50
N SER A 104 -2.69 -13.45 3.96
CA SER A 104 -4.03 -13.87 3.57
C SER A 104 -5.07 -13.12 4.40
N VAL A 105 -6.11 -12.59 3.74
CA VAL A 105 -7.22 -11.87 4.36
C VAL A 105 -8.55 -12.50 3.96
N LYS A 106 -9.47 -12.59 4.92
CA LYS A 106 -10.82 -13.09 4.65
C LYS A 106 -11.53 -12.17 3.64
N ALA A 107 -12.20 -12.76 2.66
CA ALA A 107 -13.06 -12.02 1.74
C ALA A 107 -14.46 -11.87 2.33
N ALA A 108 -15.10 -10.73 2.02
CA ALA A 108 -16.52 -10.55 2.20
C ALA A 108 -17.29 -11.21 1.03
N GLU A 109 -18.60 -11.32 1.12
CA GLU A 109 -19.45 -11.87 0.06
C GLU A 109 -19.43 -11.03 -1.21
N THR A 110 -19.18 -9.74 -1.08
CA THR A 110 -19.04 -8.77 -2.19
C THR A 110 -17.85 -9.06 -3.11
N VAL A 111 -16.87 -9.84 -2.63
CA VAL A 111 -15.69 -10.22 -3.41
C VAL A 111 -16.08 -11.31 -4.40
N SER A 112 -15.75 -11.11 -5.69
CA SER A 112 -16.05 -12.07 -6.74
C SER A 112 -15.44 -13.45 -6.46
N LYS A 113 -16.22 -14.50 -6.72
CA LYS A 113 -15.78 -15.91 -6.54
C LYS A 113 -14.55 -16.22 -7.38
N ASP A 114 -14.44 -15.65 -8.57
CA ASP A 114 -13.34 -15.89 -9.52
C ASP A 114 -12.01 -15.31 -9.06
N SER A 115 -12.04 -14.36 -8.15
CA SER A 115 -10.86 -13.64 -7.65
C SER A 115 -10.50 -13.97 -6.20
N ARG A 116 -11.23 -14.87 -5.54
CA ARG A 116 -10.94 -15.38 -4.20
C ARG A 116 -10.57 -16.86 -4.24
N GLY A 117 -9.87 -17.33 -3.21
CA GLY A 117 -9.45 -18.72 -3.08
C GLY A 117 -9.32 -19.11 -1.62
N PHE A 118 -8.76 -20.29 -1.37
CA PHE A 118 -8.55 -20.81 -0.02
C PHE A 118 -7.05 -21.01 0.22
N ASP A 119 -6.53 -20.39 1.26
CA ASP A 119 -5.19 -20.64 1.78
C ASP A 119 -5.28 -21.80 2.79
N ALA A 120 -4.88 -22.99 2.36
CA ALA A 120 -4.97 -24.18 3.20
C ALA A 120 -4.04 -24.13 4.42
N GLY A 121 -2.88 -23.51 4.28
CA GLY A 121 -1.90 -23.37 5.38
C GLY A 121 -2.38 -22.44 6.49
N LYS A 122 -3.06 -21.34 6.14
CA LYS A 122 -3.59 -20.35 7.09
C LYS A 122 -5.08 -20.56 7.40
N LYS A 123 -5.75 -21.48 6.70
CA LYS A 123 -7.20 -21.76 6.79
C LYS A 123 -8.05 -20.51 6.54
N VAL A 124 -7.68 -19.71 5.53
CA VAL A 124 -8.34 -18.44 5.17
C VAL A 124 -8.97 -18.55 3.79
N ALA A 125 -10.29 -18.37 3.72
CA ALA A 125 -11.00 -18.18 2.45
C ALA A 125 -11.03 -16.68 2.10
N GLY A 126 -10.40 -16.28 0.97
CA GLY A 126 -10.33 -14.88 0.58
C GLY A 126 -9.25 -14.56 -0.44
N ARG A 127 -8.56 -13.47 -0.22
CA ARG A 127 -7.45 -13.00 -1.06
C ARG A 127 -6.14 -12.94 -0.29
N LYS A 128 -5.05 -12.87 -1.02
CA LYS A 128 -3.70 -12.74 -0.48
C LYS A 128 -3.10 -11.43 -0.96
N ARG A 129 -2.59 -10.64 -0.02
CA ARG A 129 -1.81 -9.43 -0.28
C ARG A 129 -0.34 -9.79 -0.27
N HIS A 130 0.33 -9.64 -1.39
CA HIS A 130 1.78 -9.70 -1.49
C HIS A 130 2.29 -8.28 -1.43
N ILE A 131 3.22 -7.96 -0.54
CA ILE A 131 3.77 -6.61 -0.42
C ILE A 131 5.28 -6.63 -0.51
N ALA A 132 5.83 -5.56 -1.07
CA ALA A 132 7.23 -5.20 -0.93
C ALA A 132 7.32 -3.89 -0.16
N VAL A 133 8.18 -3.85 0.86
CA VAL A 133 8.39 -2.67 1.70
C VAL A 133 9.88 -2.31 1.72
N ASP A 134 10.20 -1.07 2.01
CA ASP A 134 11.58 -0.65 2.21
C ASP A 134 12.09 -1.02 3.62
N THR A 135 13.33 -0.67 3.93
CA THR A 135 14.01 -1.00 5.19
C THR A 135 13.44 -0.29 6.42
N ILE A 136 12.58 0.72 6.24
CA ILE A 136 11.86 1.39 7.32
C ILE A 136 10.36 1.05 7.34
N GLY A 137 9.93 0.09 6.51
CA GLY A 137 8.57 -0.45 6.49
C GLY A 137 7.59 0.36 5.64
N LEU A 138 8.06 1.27 4.80
CA LEU A 138 7.17 1.96 3.88
C LEU A 138 6.88 1.07 2.66
N LEU A 139 5.62 1.00 2.28
CA LEU A 139 5.18 0.20 1.14
C LEU A 139 5.86 0.69 -0.15
N LEU A 140 6.33 -0.24 -0.97
CA LEU A 140 6.86 0.03 -2.32
C LEU A 140 5.85 -0.41 -3.38
N THR A 141 5.31 -1.60 -3.24
CA THR A 141 4.28 -2.12 -4.13
C THR A 141 3.45 -3.18 -3.43
N VAL A 142 2.24 -3.36 -3.89
CA VAL A 142 1.31 -4.39 -3.44
C VAL A 142 0.73 -5.10 -4.65
N LEU A 143 0.44 -6.39 -4.50
CA LEU A 143 -0.27 -7.21 -5.45
C LEU A 143 -1.29 -8.06 -4.71
N VAL A 144 -2.51 -8.09 -5.20
CA VAL A 144 -3.60 -8.88 -4.62
C VAL A 144 -3.95 -10.05 -5.53
N THR A 145 -3.94 -11.25 -4.97
CA THR A 145 -4.29 -12.49 -5.67
C THR A 145 -5.36 -13.28 -4.91
N ALA A 146 -5.89 -14.33 -5.51
CA ALA A 146 -6.66 -15.32 -4.76
C ALA A 146 -5.79 -15.95 -3.65
N ALA A 147 -6.37 -16.25 -2.49
CA ALA A 147 -5.62 -16.77 -1.33
C ALA A 147 -4.93 -18.11 -1.60
N GLY A 148 -5.43 -18.91 -2.55
CA GLY A 148 -4.83 -20.19 -2.96
C GLY A 148 -3.53 -20.05 -3.76
N VAL A 149 -3.20 -18.86 -4.27
CA VAL A 149 -1.93 -18.63 -4.98
C VAL A 149 -0.77 -18.76 -3.99
N GLN A 150 0.24 -19.57 -4.35
CA GLN A 150 1.42 -19.74 -3.49
C GLN A 150 2.25 -18.45 -3.42
N ASP A 151 2.90 -18.22 -2.28
CA ASP A 151 3.67 -17.00 -2.02
C ASP A 151 4.76 -16.77 -3.07
N ARG A 152 5.47 -17.83 -3.48
CA ARG A 152 6.49 -17.77 -4.55
C ARG A 152 5.94 -17.43 -5.93
N ASP A 153 4.69 -17.82 -6.22
CA ASP A 153 4.07 -17.55 -7.52
C ASP A 153 3.57 -16.10 -7.58
N GLY A 154 2.94 -15.62 -6.50
CA GLY A 154 2.58 -14.20 -6.35
C GLY A 154 3.79 -13.27 -6.25
N ALA A 155 4.94 -13.76 -5.79
CA ALA A 155 6.16 -12.98 -5.73
C ALA A 155 6.76 -12.63 -7.10
N ARG A 156 6.52 -13.43 -8.15
CA ARG A 156 7.05 -13.11 -9.49
C ARG A 156 6.50 -11.80 -10.03
N PRO A 157 5.19 -11.60 -10.18
CA PRO A 157 4.65 -10.33 -10.61
C PRO A 157 4.92 -9.19 -9.61
N LEU A 158 4.94 -9.46 -8.31
CA LEU A 158 5.31 -8.45 -7.31
C LEU A 158 6.72 -7.92 -7.53
N LEU A 159 7.72 -8.81 -7.68
CA LEU A 159 9.12 -8.44 -7.93
C LEU A 159 9.31 -7.76 -9.29
N TRP A 160 8.53 -8.15 -10.29
CA TRP A 160 8.51 -7.48 -11.58
C TRP A 160 8.04 -6.03 -11.44
N ASN A 161 6.89 -5.80 -10.76
CA ASN A 161 6.36 -4.47 -10.49
C ASN A 161 7.34 -3.63 -9.65
N LEU A 162 7.93 -4.24 -8.61
CA LEU A 162 8.97 -3.60 -7.79
C LEU A 162 10.14 -3.12 -8.66
N ARG A 163 10.65 -3.98 -9.53
CA ARG A 163 11.81 -3.65 -10.37
C ARG A 163 11.50 -2.61 -11.44
N LYS A 164 10.28 -2.62 -11.97
CA LYS A 164 9.79 -1.61 -12.92
C LYS A 164 9.70 -0.23 -12.27
N ALA A 165 9.13 -0.15 -11.05
CA ALA A 165 8.93 1.10 -10.33
C ALA A 165 10.22 1.61 -9.66
N PHE A 166 11.04 0.71 -9.09
CA PHE A 166 12.21 1.06 -8.28
C PHE A 166 13.49 0.42 -8.82
N ARG A 167 14.08 1.01 -9.85
CA ARG A 167 15.32 0.52 -10.46
C ARG A 167 16.53 0.56 -9.52
N THR A 168 16.48 1.37 -8.48
CA THR A 168 17.51 1.47 -7.43
C THR A 168 17.53 0.29 -6.48
N VAL A 169 16.45 -0.50 -6.39
CA VAL A 169 16.38 -1.68 -5.52
C VAL A 169 17.22 -2.80 -6.15
N GLN A 170 18.33 -3.13 -5.52
CA GLN A 170 19.27 -4.17 -5.96
C GLN A 170 19.14 -5.45 -5.15
N GLN A 171 18.57 -5.37 -3.95
CA GLN A 171 18.42 -6.49 -3.03
C GLN A 171 17.02 -6.56 -2.47
N ALA A 172 16.48 -7.78 -2.35
CA ALA A 172 15.27 -8.07 -1.62
C ALA A 172 15.49 -9.22 -0.63
N TRP A 173 14.80 -9.18 0.50
CA TRP A 173 14.78 -10.26 1.50
C TRP A 173 13.39 -10.87 1.55
N ALA A 174 13.34 -12.19 1.70
CA ALA A 174 12.11 -12.97 1.85
C ALA A 174 12.34 -14.13 2.81
N ASP A 175 11.28 -14.73 3.32
CA ASP A 175 11.36 -15.92 4.15
C ASP A 175 11.60 -17.20 3.31
N SER A 176 11.71 -18.36 4.01
CA SER A 176 11.97 -19.67 3.38
C SER A 176 10.88 -20.11 2.40
N GLY A 177 9.65 -19.61 2.52
CA GLY A 177 8.54 -19.90 1.59
C GLY A 177 8.82 -19.43 0.15
N TYR A 178 9.75 -18.49 -0.02
CA TYR A 178 10.15 -17.94 -1.31
C TYR A 178 11.42 -18.60 -1.91
N ALA A 179 11.96 -19.62 -1.26
CA ALA A 179 13.17 -20.30 -1.73
C ALA A 179 12.98 -21.06 -3.06
N GLY A 180 14.10 -21.43 -3.71
CA GLY A 180 14.12 -22.24 -4.91
C GLY A 180 14.18 -21.45 -6.20
N LYS A 181 13.48 -21.88 -7.25
CA LYS A 181 13.58 -21.34 -8.62
C LYS A 181 13.35 -19.82 -8.72
N LEU A 182 12.60 -19.23 -7.77
CA LEU A 182 12.34 -17.79 -7.71
C LEU A 182 13.63 -16.97 -7.54
N VAL A 183 14.57 -17.47 -6.71
CA VAL A 183 15.84 -16.78 -6.44
C VAL A 183 16.68 -16.66 -7.73
N THR A 184 16.83 -17.77 -8.47
CA THR A 184 17.54 -17.78 -9.75
C THR A 184 16.83 -16.91 -10.78
N TRP A 185 15.49 -16.99 -10.87
CA TRP A 185 14.70 -16.16 -11.77
C TRP A 185 14.87 -14.66 -11.48
N ALA A 186 14.78 -14.24 -10.21
CA ALA A 186 14.97 -12.84 -9.82
C ALA A 186 16.38 -12.33 -10.21
N LYS A 187 17.42 -13.14 -10.00
CA LYS A 187 18.80 -12.81 -10.38
C LYS A 187 18.95 -12.67 -11.89
N THR A 188 18.46 -13.63 -12.66
CA THR A 188 18.69 -13.69 -14.12
C THR A 188 17.81 -12.71 -14.88
N ARG A 189 16.52 -12.60 -14.55
CA ARG A 189 15.54 -11.79 -15.29
C ARG A 189 15.45 -10.36 -14.80
N LEU A 190 15.57 -10.13 -13.48
CA LEU A 190 15.37 -8.82 -12.89
C LEU A 190 16.67 -8.14 -12.46
N LYS A 191 17.80 -8.84 -12.50
CA LYS A 191 19.10 -8.38 -11.93
C LYS A 191 18.91 -7.96 -10.45
N LEU A 192 18.08 -8.69 -9.73
CA LEU A 192 17.70 -8.46 -8.33
C LEU A 192 18.22 -9.61 -7.47
N LYS A 193 19.03 -9.30 -6.45
CA LYS A 193 19.48 -10.29 -5.46
C LYS A 193 18.36 -10.58 -4.49
N LEU A 194 17.67 -11.72 -4.65
CA LEU A 194 16.71 -12.20 -3.66
C LEU A 194 17.43 -13.07 -2.64
N GLN A 195 17.48 -12.64 -1.40
CA GLN A 195 18.12 -13.35 -0.30
C GLN A 195 17.05 -13.96 0.60
N ILE A 196 17.12 -15.28 0.77
CA ILE A 196 16.23 -15.99 1.70
C ILE A 196 16.82 -15.87 3.12
N VAL A 197 15.96 -15.45 4.05
CA VAL A 197 16.28 -15.37 5.48
C VAL A 197 15.63 -16.58 6.16
N PRO A 198 16.40 -17.60 6.56
CA PRO A 198 15.85 -18.79 7.20
C PRO A 198 15.25 -18.43 8.56
N ARG A 199 14.25 -19.19 9.00
CA ARG A 199 13.81 -19.18 10.40
C ARG A 199 14.91 -19.85 11.23
N THR A 200 15.66 -19.08 11.97
CA THR A 200 16.58 -19.64 12.96
C THR A 200 15.77 -20.16 14.15
N GLU A 201 15.87 -21.47 14.38
CA GLU A 201 15.40 -22.23 15.54
C GLU A 201 13.98 -22.00 16.08
N LEU A 202 13.21 -23.09 16.10
CA LEU A 202 11.81 -23.20 16.56
C LEU A 202 11.59 -22.83 18.06
N HIS A 203 12.64 -22.61 18.85
CA HIS A 203 12.55 -22.47 20.31
C HIS A 203 13.13 -21.17 20.89
N LYS A 204 13.68 -20.26 20.07
CA LYS A 204 14.14 -18.96 20.54
C LYS A 204 13.45 -17.86 19.74
N PHE A 205 12.75 -16.96 20.43
CA PHE A 205 12.24 -15.72 19.86
C PHE A 205 13.45 -14.82 19.53
N ILE A 206 13.97 -14.94 18.31
CA ILE A 206 14.98 -14.04 17.79
C ILE A 206 14.27 -13.08 16.86
N VAL A 207 14.24 -11.80 17.23
CA VAL A 207 13.79 -10.72 16.35
C VAL A 207 14.79 -10.63 15.21
N LEU A 208 14.45 -11.23 14.05
CA LEU A 208 15.24 -11.07 12.83
C LEU A 208 15.04 -9.63 12.34
N PRO A 209 16.07 -8.75 12.39
CA PRO A 209 15.90 -7.30 12.20
C PRO A 209 15.24 -6.89 10.88
N ARG A 210 15.20 -7.79 9.90
CA ARG A 210 14.66 -7.53 8.55
C ARG A 210 13.23 -8.03 8.37
N ARG A 211 12.85 -9.11 9.05
CA ARG A 211 11.55 -9.74 8.87
C ARG A 211 10.42 -9.00 9.62
N TRP A 212 10.68 -8.58 10.86
CA TRP A 212 9.67 -7.85 11.64
C TRP A 212 9.24 -6.53 10.97
N VAL A 213 10.07 -5.98 10.06
CA VAL A 213 9.75 -4.73 9.34
C VAL A 213 8.50 -4.90 8.47
N VAL A 214 8.40 -5.99 7.70
CA VAL A 214 7.23 -6.24 6.86
C VAL A 214 6.01 -6.66 7.69
N GLU A 215 6.21 -7.43 8.76
CA GLU A 215 5.16 -7.79 9.72
C GLU A 215 4.56 -6.53 10.38
N ARG A 216 5.41 -5.59 10.79
CA ARG A 216 5.00 -4.27 11.29
C ARG A 216 4.18 -3.50 10.25
N THR A 217 4.56 -3.57 8.97
CA THR A 217 3.80 -2.90 7.91
C THR A 217 2.41 -3.51 7.74
N PHE A 218 2.26 -4.83 7.82
CA PHE A 218 0.94 -5.45 7.86
C PHE A 218 0.12 -4.98 9.06
N ALA A 219 0.75 -4.87 10.25
CA ALA A 219 0.08 -4.30 11.41
C ALA A 219 -0.34 -2.84 11.21
N TRP A 220 0.45 -2.04 10.49
CA TRP A 220 0.07 -0.67 10.14
C TRP A 220 -1.13 -0.63 9.18
N ILE A 221 -1.11 -1.46 8.14
CA ILE A 221 -2.20 -1.55 7.17
C ILE A 221 -3.50 -1.90 7.91
N THR A 222 -3.50 -2.90 8.79
CA THR A 222 -4.69 -3.37 9.50
C THR A 222 -5.23 -2.40 10.57
N ARG A 223 -4.54 -1.29 10.86
CA ARG A 223 -5.12 -0.17 11.64
C ARG A 223 -6.27 0.53 10.91
N SER A 224 -6.36 0.36 9.62
CA SER A 224 -7.48 0.83 8.81
C SER A 224 -8.52 -0.30 8.73
N ARG A 225 -9.72 -0.09 9.28
CA ARG A 225 -10.74 -1.14 9.38
C ARG A 225 -11.12 -1.76 8.03
N ARG A 226 -11.06 -0.96 6.95
CA ARG A 226 -11.35 -1.44 5.59
C ARG A 226 -10.37 -2.51 5.10
N THR A 227 -9.17 -2.58 5.68
CA THR A 227 -8.14 -3.54 5.28
C THR A 227 -8.07 -4.80 6.15
N VAL A 228 -8.82 -4.87 7.24
CA VAL A 228 -8.87 -6.05 8.12
C VAL A 228 -9.49 -7.24 7.40
N ARG A 229 -10.41 -6.95 6.48
CA ARG A 229 -11.06 -7.90 5.59
C ARG A 229 -11.05 -7.32 4.17
N ASP A 230 -11.12 -8.17 3.14
CA ASP A 230 -11.32 -7.69 1.77
C ASP A 230 -12.82 -7.55 1.48
N TYR A 231 -13.23 -6.34 1.10
CA TYR A 231 -14.61 -5.99 0.71
C TYR A 231 -14.70 -5.60 -0.76
N GLU A 232 -13.56 -5.49 -1.46
CA GLU A 232 -13.51 -4.89 -2.78
C GLU A 232 -13.82 -5.93 -3.86
N ARG A 233 -14.69 -5.56 -4.81
CA ARG A 233 -15.03 -6.44 -5.92
C ARG A 233 -13.81 -6.78 -6.77
N LEU A 234 -12.98 -5.77 -7.08
CA LEU A 234 -11.78 -5.92 -7.90
C LEU A 234 -10.51 -5.98 -7.04
N PRO A 235 -9.52 -6.84 -7.38
CA PRO A 235 -8.21 -6.85 -6.71
C PRO A 235 -7.52 -5.48 -6.71
N ALA A 236 -7.55 -4.74 -7.84
CA ALA A 236 -6.95 -3.43 -7.98
C ALA A 236 -7.54 -2.40 -7.00
N HIS A 237 -8.84 -2.47 -6.72
CA HIS A 237 -9.46 -1.62 -5.69
C HIS A 237 -8.94 -1.97 -4.29
N HIS A 238 -8.71 -3.26 -3.98
CA HIS A 238 -8.11 -3.63 -2.71
C HIS A 238 -6.66 -3.13 -2.59
N GLU A 239 -5.87 -3.21 -3.65
CA GLU A 239 -4.52 -2.62 -3.72
C GLU A 239 -4.58 -1.11 -3.47
N THR A 240 -5.52 -0.41 -4.09
CA THR A 240 -5.76 1.02 -3.89
C THR A 240 -6.11 1.34 -2.44
N ILE A 241 -6.96 0.55 -1.78
CA ILE A 241 -7.28 0.72 -0.34
C ILE A 241 -6.04 0.49 0.54
N VAL A 242 -5.16 -0.45 0.19
CA VAL A 242 -3.87 -0.64 0.87
C VAL A 242 -2.97 0.58 0.71
N TYR A 243 -2.84 1.15 -0.48
CA TYR A 243 -2.11 2.41 -0.69
C TYR A 243 -2.70 3.55 0.15
N TRP A 244 -4.02 3.71 0.17
CA TRP A 244 -4.68 4.74 0.98
C TRP A 244 -4.45 4.56 2.48
N SER A 245 -4.40 3.32 2.98
CA SER A 245 -4.06 3.06 4.38
C SER A 245 -2.65 3.57 4.73
N MET A 246 -1.69 3.41 3.82
CA MET A 246 -0.33 3.91 3.99
C MET A 246 -0.24 5.44 3.81
N ILE A 247 -0.99 6.02 2.87
CA ILE A 247 -1.11 7.48 2.70
C ILE A 247 -1.58 8.14 3.99
N ILE A 248 -2.59 7.56 4.66
CA ILE A 248 -3.08 8.05 5.96
C ILE A 248 -1.96 8.05 7.01
N ILE A 249 -1.16 6.99 7.07
CA ILE A 249 -0.08 6.88 8.05
C ILE A 249 1.04 7.86 7.75
N MET A 250 1.45 7.95 6.49
CA MET A 250 2.55 8.81 6.04
C MET A 250 2.21 10.29 6.21
N SER A 251 1.01 10.72 5.80
CA SER A 251 0.57 12.10 5.95
C SER A 251 0.54 12.54 7.42
N ARG A 252 0.07 11.67 8.33
CA ARG A 252 0.10 11.93 9.79
C ARG A 252 1.52 12.03 10.33
N ARG A 253 2.42 11.18 9.85
CA ARG A 253 3.83 11.20 10.27
C ARG A 253 4.51 12.49 9.84
N LEU A 254 4.33 12.90 8.59
CA LEU A 254 4.91 14.12 8.04
C LEU A 254 4.33 15.38 8.70
N ALA A 255 3.01 15.41 8.92
CA ALA A 255 2.37 16.54 9.60
C ALA A 255 2.90 16.76 11.02
N ARG A 256 3.16 15.68 11.78
CA ARG A 256 3.76 15.76 13.13
C ARG A 256 5.21 16.25 13.07
N ASN A 257 6.02 15.73 12.16
CA ASN A 257 7.41 16.15 12.01
C ASN A 257 7.50 17.65 11.70
N ASN A 258 6.65 18.16 10.79
CA ASN A 258 6.62 19.58 10.43
C ASN A 258 6.23 20.46 11.61
N GLN A 259 5.31 20.02 12.47
CA GLN A 259 4.95 20.74 13.70
C GLN A 259 6.10 20.78 14.72
N SER A 260 6.83 19.67 14.90
CA SER A 260 7.96 19.59 15.82
C SER A 260 9.11 20.53 15.38
N HIS A 261 9.37 20.66 14.08
CA HIS A 261 10.38 21.60 13.57
C HIS A 261 9.97 23.08 13.70
N GLN A 262 8.66 23.38 13.71
CA GLN A 262 8.18 24.75 13.93
C GLN A 262 8.27 25.16 15.41
N LEU A 263 8.19 24.20 16.34
CA LEU A 263 8.28 24.46 17.79
C LEU A 263 9.72 24.54 18.30
N HIS A 264 10.69 24.02 17.56
CA HIS A 264 12.12 24.06 17.88
C HIS A 264 12.94 24.46 16.64
N PRO A 265 12.88 25.73 16.20
CA PRO A 265 13.78 26.20 15.14
C PRO A 265 15.21 26.18 15.71
N THR A 266 16.09 25.39 15.07
CA THR A 266 17.53 25.33 15.37
C THR A 266 18.21 26.64 15.00
#